data_f0f99e51b4d57ecdbc19d0e4fb0d5ebd
#
_entry.id   f0f99e51b4d57ecdbc19d0e4fb0d5ebd
#
_cell.length_a   1.000
_cell.length_b   1.000
_cell.length_c   1.000
_cell.angle_alpha   90.00
_cell.angle_beta   90.00
_cell.angle_gamma   90.00
#
_symmetry.space_group_name_H-M   'P 1'
#
loop_
_entity.id
_entity.type
_entity.pdbx_description
1 polymer ?
#
loop_
_entity_poly.entity_id
_entity_poly.type
_entity_poly.pdbx_seq_one_letter_code
_entity_poly.pdbx_strand_id
1 'polypeptide(L)'
;LYPYGHHSGSTGYPRPVDRKEGAGMLSIEGIQNGFILDHIPAGKGLELYQLLELEDSSASVALLQNVRSGKCGRKDLIKIEGTELPKRIEILGKVDPNITVNIVQHGEVVKKYHPVPPQRLVNVVRCKNPRCITSIENGCDQIFRLGKSGEYYCAYCGQKM
;
A
#
# COMPACT_ATOMS: atom_id res chain seq x y z
N LEU A 1 26.84 -65.45 -6.07
CA LEU A 1 25.38 -65.34 -6.31
C LEU A 1 24.79 -64.33 -5.36
N TYR A 2 24.63 -63.07 -5.84
CA TYR A 2 23.93 -62.02 -5.12
C TYR A 2 22.59 -61.79 -5.80
N PRO A 3 21.45 -61.78 -5.08
CA PRO A 3 20.20 -61.32 -5.64
C PRO A 3 20.07 -59.80 -5.42
N TYR A 4 19.99 -59.04 -6.47
CA TYR A 4 19.63 -57.61 -6.46
C TYR A 4 18.17 -57.47 -6.10
N GLY A 5 17.92 -56.86 -4.93
CA GLY A 5 16.59 -56.37 -4.56
C GLY A 5 16.34 -55.01 -5.22
N HIS A 6 15.35 -54.93 -6.12
CA HIS A 6 14.86 -53.68 -6.66
C HIS A 6 14.01 -52.97 -5.59
N HIS A 7 14.56 -51.88 -5.02
CA HIS A 7 13.74 -50.89 -4.33
C HIS A 7 13.21 -49.87 -5.37
N SER A 8 11.95 -50.05 -5.76
CA SER A 8 11.20 -49.07 -6.51
C SER A 8 10.78 -47.93 -5.56
N GLY A 9 11.65 -46.92 -5.44
CA GLY A 9 11.33 -45.66 -4.80
C GLY A 9 10.41 -44.87 -5.72
N SER A 10 9.13 -44.82 -5.41
CA SER A 10 8.19 -43.91 -6.08
C SER A 10 8.49 -42.49 -5.62
N THR A 11 9.24 -41.74 -6.42
CA THR A 11 9.32 -40.28 -6.30
C THR A 11 7.96 -39.73 -6.66
N GLY A 12 7.13 -39.52 -5.64
CA GLY A 12 5.82 -38.90 -5.80
C GLY A 12 5.98 -37.41 -6.16
N TYR A 13 6.08 -37.12 -7.44
CA TYR A 13 5.79 -35.75 -7.91
C TYR A 13 4.32 -35.44 -7.60
N PRO A 14 4.02 -34.27 -7.01
CA PRO A 14 2.63 -33.89 -6.85
C PRO A 14 1.95 -33.87 -8.22
N ARG A 15 0.81 -34.54 -8.32
CA ARG A 15 0.01 -34.55 -9.55
C ARG A 15 -0.32 -33.10 -9.92
N PRO A 16 -0.31 -32.76 -11.24
CA PRO A 16 -0.81 -31.48 -11.68
C PRO A 16 -2.26 -31.33 -11.20
N VAL A 17 -2.52 -30.31 -10.41
CA VAL A 17 -3.90 -29.90 -10.12
C VAL A 17 -4.52 -29.47 -11.43
N ASP A 18 -5.60 -30.12 -11.85
CA ASP A 18 -6.38 -29.71 -13.00
C ASP A 18 -6.71 -28.22 -12.86
N ARG A 19 -6.03 -27.41 -13.64
CA ARG A 19 -6.38 -26.00 -13.79
C ARG A 19 -7.72 -25.96 -14.53
N LYS A 20 -8.79 -25.96 -13.78
CA LYS A 20 -10.03 -25.41 -14.31
C LYS A 20 -9.74 -23.94 -14.61
N GLU A 21 -9.62 -23.63 -15.87
CA GLU A 21 -9.57 -22.27 -16.40
C GLU A 21 -10.91 -21.59 -16.12
N GLY A 22 -11.11 -21.20 -14.86
CA GLY A 22 -11.99 -20.12 -14.50
C GLY A 22 -11.07 -18.95 -14.25
N ALA A 23 -11.20 -17.87 -15.01
CA ALA A 23 -10.59 -16.59 -14.69
C ALA A 23 -11.16 -16.13 -13.34
N GLY A 24 -10.72 -16.77 -12.26
CA GLY A 24 -11.10 -16.48 -10.91
C GLY A 24 -10.56 -15.10 -10.55
N MET A 25 -11.45 -14.13 -10.50
CA MET A 25 -11.16 -12.86 -9.86
C MET A 25 -10.81 -13.18 -8.41
N LEU A 26 -9.58 -12.82 -7.98
CA LEU A 26 -9.17 -12.96 -6.59
C LEU A 26 -10.14 -12.17 -5.73
N SER A 27 -11.05 -12.85 -5.06
CA SER A 27 -12.04 -12.25 -4.16
C SER A 27 -11.59 -12.46 -2.73
N ILE A 28 -11.23 -11.36 -2.07
CA ILE A 28 -11.10 -11.32 -0.63
C ILE A 28 -12.44 -10.85 -0.07
N GLU A 29 -12.92 -11.50 0.99
CA GLU A 29 -14.15 -11.13 1.68
C GLU A 29 -14.22 -9.62 1.95
N GLY A 30 -15.40 -9.05 1.86
CA GLY A 30 -15.65 -7.65 2.17
C GLY A 30 -15.35 -7.35 3.64
N ILE A 31 -14.75 -6.21 3.92
CA ILE A 31 -14.60 -5.73 5.28
C ILE A 31 -15.95 -5.27 5.82
N GLN A 32 -16.18 -5.44 7.13
CA GLN A 32 -17.41 -4.97 7.78
C GLN A 32 -17.28 -3.51 8.19
N ASN A 33 -16.21 -3.13 8.84
CA ASN A 33 -15.93 -1.76 9.26
C ASN A 33 -14.47 -1.43 8.98
N GLY A 34 -14.21 -0.36 8.25
CA GLY A 34 -12.84 0.00 7.92
C GLY A 34 -12.72 0.89 6.71
N PHE A 35 -11.61 0.73 6.01
CA PHE A 35 -11.23 1.58 4.90
C PHE A 35 -10.76 0.76 3.70
N ILE A 36 -11.13 1.20 2.51
CA ILE A 36 -10.62 0.64 1.27
C ILE A 36 -9.91 1.75 0.51
N LEU A 37 -8.60 1.59 0.32
CA LEU A 37 -7.81 2.45 -0.54
C LEU A 37 -7.83 1.86 -1.94
N ASP A 38 -8.50 2.53 -2.85
CA ASP A 38 -8.77 2.05 -4.22
C ASP A 38 -8.13 2.95 -5.28
N HIS A 39 -8.05 2.46 -6.51
CA HIS A 39 -7.45 3.14 -7.65
C HIS A 39 -5.97 3.49 -7.44
N ILE A 40 -5.27 2.69 -6.65
CA ILE A 40 -3.82 2.80 -6.49
C ILE A 40 -3.18 2.33 -7.81
N PRO A 41 -2.26 3.08 -8.41
CA PRO A 41 -1.53 2.64 -9.59
C PRO A 41 -0.86 1.29 -9.35
N ALA A 42 -0.97 0.37 -10.30
CA ALA A 42 -0.39 -0.96 -10.18
C ALA A 42 1.13 -0.87 -9.90
N GLY A 43 1.58 -1.59 -8.88
CA GLY A 43 2.97 -1.57 -8.41
C GLY A 43 3.27 -0.54 -7.30
N LYS A 44 2.33 0.33 -6.93
CA LYS A 44 2.48 1.34 -5.87
C LYS A 44 1.92 0.90 -4.51
N GLY A 45 1.15 -0.17 -4.47
CA GLY A 45 0.46 -0.61 -3.26
C GLY A 45 1.40 -0.89 -2.09
N LEU A 46 2.53 -1.56 -2.32
CA LEU A 46 3.50 -1.86 -1.27
C LEU A 46 4.19 -0.59 -0.73
N GLU A 47 4.54 0.35 -1.61
CA GLU A 47 5.11 1.64 -1.21
C GLU A 47 4.14 2.41 -0.30
N LEU A 48 2.85 2.42 -0.64
CA LEU A 48 1.81 3.05 0.17
C LEU A 48 1.56 2.32 1.49
N TYR A 49 1.58 1.00 1.48
CA TYR A 49 1.47 0.19 2.68
C TYR A 49 2.54 0.57 3.72
N GLN A 50 3.79 0.72 3.27
CA GLN A 50 4.91 1.15 4.11
C GLN A 50 4.81 2.62 4.51
N LEU A 51 4.43 3.51 3.59
CA LEU A 51 4.28 4.94 3.85
C LEU A 51 3.22 5.22 4.92
N LEU A 52 2.16 4.45 4.93
CA LEU A 52 1.07 4.53 5.91
C LEU A 52 1.37 3.77 7.20
N GLU A 53 2.57 3.15 7.31
CA GLU A 53 3.02 2.38 8.48
C GLU A 53 2.02 1.25 8.86
N LEU A 54 1.45 0.61 7.83
CA LEU A 54 0.42 -0.42 8.05
C LEU A 54 1.00 -1.73 8.60
N GLU A 55 2.29 -1.96 8.47
CA GLU A 55 3.00 -3.08 9.09
C GLU A 55 2.94 -3.05 10.62
N ASP A 56 2.88 -1.86 11.21
CA ASP A 56 2.80 -1.66 12.66
C ASP A 56 1.35 -1.53 13.16
N SER A 57 0.39 -1.66 12.26
CA SER A 57 -1.03 -1.55 12.60
C SER A 57 -1.53 -2.80 13.29
N SER A 58 -2.37 -2.64 14.32
CA SER A 58 -3.14 -3.73 14.93
C SER A 58 -4.36 -4.16 14.10
N ALA A 59 -4.69 -3.40 13.06
CA ALA A 59 -5.78 -3.70 12.14
C ALA A 59 -5.45 -4.89 11.22
N SER A 60 -6.47 -5.61 10.77
CA SER A 60 -6.30 -6.59 9.71
C SER A 60 -6.15 -5.86 8.37
N VAL A 61 -5.05 -6.08 7.67
CA VAL A 61 -4.75 -5.40 6.41
C VAL A 61 -4.54 -6.42 5.30
N ALA A 62 -5.18 -6.19 4.15
CA ALA A 62 -4.98 -6.95 2.94
C ALA A 62 -4.51 -6.03 1.81
N LEU A 63 -3.34 -6.34 1.24
CA LEU A 63 -2.82 -5.70 0.04
C LEU A 63 -3.06 -6.61 -1.17
N LEU A 64 -3.76 -6.10 -2.15
CA LEU A 64 -3.99 -6.75 -3.43
C LEU A 64 -3.24 -6.00 -4.52
N GLN A 65 -2.32 -6.67 -5.18
CA GLN A 65 -1.54 -6.06 -6.25
C GLN A 65 -1.99 -6.54 -7.62
N ASN A 66 -1.91 -5.63 -8.58
CA ASN A 66 -2.10 -5.92 -9.99
C ASN A 66 -3.45 -6.59 -10.32
N VAL A 67 -4.50 -6.17 -9.62
CA VAL A 67 -5.87 -6.66 -9.87
C VAL A 67 -6.48 -5.98 -11.11
N ARG A 68 -7.38 -6.66 -11.77
CA ARG A 68 -8.08 -6.09 -12.94
C ARG A 68 -9.01 -4.96 -12.51
N SER A 69 -9.00 -3.90 -13.30
CA SER A 69 -9.86 -2.72 -13.11
C SER A 69 -10.56 -2.39 -14.42
N GLY A 70 -11.85 -2.10 -14.35
CA GLY A 70 -12.61 -1.67 -15.54
C GLY A 70 -12.20 -0.30 -16.08
N LYS A 71 -11.60 0.57 -15.23
CA LYS A 71 -11.22 1.94 -15.61
C LYS A 71 -9.75 2.10 -15.96
N CYS A 72 -8.86 1.41 -15.26
CA CYS A 72 -7.40 1.64 -15.31
C CYS A 72 -6.62 0.43 -15.84
N GLY A 73 -7.30 -0.61 -16.35
CA GLY A 73 -6.68 -1.87 -16.74
C GLY A 73 -6.21 -2.68 -15.54
N ARG A 74 -5.21 -2.20 -14.81
CA ARG A 74 -4.67 -2.81 -13.59
C ARG A 74 -4.54 -1.77 -12.48
N LYS A 75 -4.77 -2.20 -11.25
CA LYS A 75 -4.64 -1.36 -10.05
C LYS A 75 -4.19 -2.18 -8.86
N ASP A 76 -3.71 -1.50 -7.83
CA ASP A 76 -3.52 -2.07 -6.51
C ASP A 76 -4.68 -1.62 -5.58
N LEU A 77 -4.90 -2.37 -4.52
CA LEU A 77 -5.97 -2.16 -3.56
C LEU A 77 -5.48 -2.51 -2.16
N ILE A 78 -5.79 -1.67 -1.18
CA ILE A 78 -5.51 -1.97 0.24
C ILE A 78 -6.83 -1.95 1.00
N LYS A 79 -7.13 -3.04 1.69
CA LYS A 79 -8.27 -3.15 2.60
C LYS A 79 -7.77 -3.14 4.03
N ILE A 80 -8.36 -2.29 4.86
CA ILE A 80 -7.99 -2.13 6.27
C ILE A 80 -9.24 -2.32 7.10
N GLU A 81 -9.30 -3.36 7.92
CA GLU A 81 -10.40 -3.56 8.85
C GLU A 81 -10.03 -2.98 10.21
N GLY A 82 -10.74 -1.92 10.61
CA GLY A 82 -10.47 -1.19 11.84
C GLY A 82 -11.25 0.11 11.91
N THR A 83 -11.26 0.73 13.08
CA THR A 83 -12.03 1.95 13.35
C THR A 83 -11.24 3.23 13.16
N GLU A 84 -9.91 3.12 13.16
CA GLU A 84 -9.01 4.28 13.06
C GLU A 84 -8.50 4.45 11.62
N LEU A 85 -8.65 5.67 11.12
CA LEU A 85 -8.09 6.04 9.83
C LEU A 85 -6.55 5.99 9.90
N PRO A 86 -5.88 5.38 8.93
CA PRO A 86 -4.42 5.36 8.90
C PRO A 86 -3.84 6.76 8.99
N LYS A 87 -2.78 6.91 9.79
CA LYS A 87 -2.03 8.15 9.86
C LYS A 87 -1.50 8.52 8.47
N ARG A 88 -1.42 9.81 8.20
CA ARG A 88 -0.86 10.33 6.93
C ARG A 88 -1.66 9.96 5.67
N ILE A 89 -2.94 9.58 5.82
CA ILE A 89 -3.79 9.18 4.69
C ILE A 89 -3.87 10.26 3.60
N GLU A 90 -3.77 11.53 3.97
CA GLU A 90 -3.85 12.68 3.06
C GLU A 90 -2.69 12.72 2.05
N ILE A 91 -1.54 12.09 2.37
CA ILE A 91 -0.38 12.05 1.46
C ILE A 91 -0.68 11.23 0.19
N LEU A 92 -1.68 10.37 0.23
CA LEU A 92 -2.10 9.59 -0.94
C LEU A 92 -2.47 10.48 -2.11
N GLY A 93 -3.05 11.66 -1.86
CA GLY A 93 -3.37 12.64 -2.90
C GLY A 93 -2.14 13.19 -3.64
N LYS A 94 -0.96 13.17 -3.01
CA LYS A 94 0.31 13.53 -3.65
C LYS A 94 0.86 12.37 -4.50
N VAL A 95 0.63 11.14 -4.08
CA VAL A 95 1.11 9.96 -4.82
C VAL A 95 0.34 9.83 -6.13
N ASP A 96 -0.99 9.89 -6.06
CA ASP A 96 -1.87 9.92 -7.24
C ASP A 96 -3.22 10.54 -6.87
N PRO A 97 -3.68 11.58 -7.60
CA PRO A 97 -4.96 12.24 -7.33
C PRO A 97 -6.17 11.34 -7.60
N ASN A 98 -6.01 10.23 -8.32
CA ASN A 98 -7.09 9.29 -8.61
C ASN A 98 -7.33 8.28 -7.48
N ILE A 99 -6.42 8.18 -6.52
CA ILE A 99 -6.61 7.32 -5.36
C ILE A 99 -7.86 7.75 -4.60
N THR A 100 -8.68 6.78 -4.22
CA THR A 100 -9.88 7.01 -3.42
C THR A 100 -9.81 6.29 -2.09
N VAL A 101 -10.33 6.93 -1.06
CA VAL A 101 -10.57 6.33 0.25
C VAL A 101 -12.06 6.09 0.41
N ASN A 102 -12.43 4.83 0.54
CA ASN A 102 -13.80 4.41 0.81
C ASN A 102 -13.91 4.03 2.29
N ILE A 103 -14.83 4.65 3.01
CA ILE A 103 -15.15 4.31 4.39
C ILE A 103 -16.27 3.28 4.37
N VAL A 104 -16.04 2.14 5.01
CA VAL A 104 -17.00 1.04 5.10
C VAL A 104 -17.54 0.92 6.51
N GLN A 105 -18.85 0.84 6.65
CA GLN A 105 -19.56 0.56 7.90
C GLN A 105 -20.65 -0.47 7.65
N HIS A 106 -20.72 -1.48 8.51
CA HIS A 106 -21.66 -2.58 8.37
C HIS A 106 -21.67 -3.25 6.98
N GLY A 107 -20.50 -3.36 6.38
CA GLY A 107 -20.32 -3.97 5.06
C GLY A 107 -20.68 -3.06 3.87
N GLU A 108 -21.08 -1.82 4.10
CA GLU A 108 -21.47 -0.87 3.06
C GLU A 108 -20.54 0.35 3.01
N VAL A 109 -20.27 0.84 1.81
CA VAL A 109 -19.48 2.06 1.61
C VAL A 109 -20.36 3.27 1.95
N VAL A 110 -20.07 3.92 3.07
CA VAL A 110 -20.83 5.08 3.55
C VAL A 110 -20.26 6.42 3.07
N LYS A 111 -18.97 6.45 2.72
CA LYS A 111 -18.31 7.65 2.20
C LYS A 111 -17.18 7.26 1.26
N LYS A 112 -17.03 8.05 0.19
CA LYS A 112 -15.92 7.94 -0.77
C LYS A 112 -15.36 9.32 -1.03
N TYR A 113 -14.03 9.48 -0.96
CA TYR A 113 -13.39 10.75 -1.24
C TYR A 113 -11.98 10.56 -1.80
N HIS A 114 -11.44 11.62 -2.42
CA HIS A 114 -10.04 11.70 -2.83
C HIS A 114 -9.25 12.43 -1.74
N PRO A 115 -8.15 11.86 -1.23
CA PRO A 115 -7.29 12.54 -0.27
C PRO A 115 -6.70 13.82 -0.88
N VAL A 116 -6.66 14.88 -0.09
CA VAL A 116 -6.04 16.15 -0.49
C VAL A 116 -4.67 16.25 0.15
N PRO A 117 -3.59 16.53 -0.63
CA PRO A 117 -2.26 16.67 -0.07
C PRO A 117 -2.22 17.77 1.01
N PRO A 118 -1.65 17.50 2.19
CA PRO A 118 -1.57 18.49 3.25
C PRO A 118 -0.59 19.60 2.89
N GLN A 119 -0.79 20.80 3.44
CA GLN A 119 0.11 21.93 3.22
C GLN A 119 1.49 21.71 3.87
N ARG A 120 1.57 20.85 4.87
CA ARG A 120 2.77 20.57 5.65
C ARG A 120 2.87 19.09 6.00
N LEU A 121 4.05 18.51 5.78
CA LEU A 121 4.40 17.17 6.22
C LEU A 121 5.37 17.26 7.39
N VAL A 122 5.13 16.51 8.47
CA VAL A 122 6.01 16.45 9.63
C VAL A 122 6.42 15.00 9.87
N ASN A 123 7.71 14.71 9.82
CA ASN A 123 8.29 13.40 10.06
C ASN A 123 7.74 12.27 9.14
N VAL A 124 7.30 12.63 7.94
CA VAL A 124 6.81 11.67 6.92
C VAL A 124 7.97 11.16 6.06
N VAL A 125 8.84 12.08 5.64
CA VAL A 125 10.00 11.80 4.80
C VAL A 125 11.22 12.53 5.35
N ARG A 126 12.42 12.03 5.03
CA ARG A 126 13.67 12.67 5.42
C ARG A 126 14.22 13.54 4.31
N CYS A 127 14.85 14.64 4.68
CA CYS A 127 15.56 15.50 3.74
C CYS A 127 16.76 14.76 3.14
N LYS A 128 16.89 14.81 1.81
CA LYS A 128 17.97 14.15 1.07
C LYS A 128 19.28 14.96 1.07
N ASN A 129 19.22 16.24 1.48
CA ASN A 129 20.39 17.08 1.54
C ASN A 129 21.23 16.75 2.80
N PRO A 130 22.45 16.21 2.66
CA PRO A 130 23.29 15.84 3.79
C PRO A 130 23.76 17.04 4.60
N ARG A 131 23.70 18.26 4.05
CA ARG A 131 24.06 19.51 4.73
C ARG A 131 22.88 20.20 5.41
N CYS A 132 21.68 19.62 5.32
CA CYS A 132 20.52 20.16 6.01
C CYS A 132 20.67 19.94 7.52
N ILE A 133 20.25 20.92 8.32
CA ILE A 133 20.29 20.81 9.80
C ILE A 133 19.56 19.56 10.28
N THR A 134 18.46 19.18 9.62
CA THR A 134 17.68 17.98 9.95
C THR A 134 18.41 16.67 9.62
N SER A 135 19.47 16.72 8.83
CA SER A 135 20.33 15.58 8.52
C SER A 135 21.54 15.49 9.46
N ILE A 136 21.92 16.61 10.08
CA ILE A 136 23.10 16.74 10.93
C ILE A 136 22.74 16.55 12.40
N GLU A 137 21.63 17.15 12.85
CA GLU A 137 21.22 17.12 14.25
C GLU A 137 20.10 16.09 14.48
N ASN A 138 20.31 15.23 15.47
CA ASN A 138 19.30 14.31 15.94
C ASN A 138 18.25 15.06 16.77
N GLY A 139 16.98 14.83 16.50
CA GLY A 139 15.87 15.42 17.22
C GLY A 139 15.19 16.61 16.54
N CYS A 140 15.70 17.05 15.39
CA CYS A 140 14.98 18.02 14.56
C CYS A 140 13.85 17.34 13.78
N ASP A 141 12.65 17.91 13.83
CA ASP A 141 11.54 17.45 12.99
C ASP A 141 11.86 17.64 11.51
N GLN A 142 11.56 16.62 10.73
CA GLN A 142 11.60 16.69 9.26
C GLN A 142 10.34 17.39 8.76
N ILE A 143 10.46 18.64 8.35
CA ILE A 143 9.31 19.45 7.93
C ILE A 143 9.42 19.77 6.43
N PHE A 144 8.38 19.45 5.69
CA PHE A 144 8.23 19.79 4.29
C PHE A 144 6.96 20.61 4.08
N ARG A 145 7.02 21.61 3.19
CA ARG A 145 5.90 22.47 2.84
C ARG A 145 5.54 22.31 1.38
N LEU A 146 4.23 22.26 1.10
CA LEU A 146 3.70 22.20 -0.25
C LEU A 146 3.93 23.55 -0.94
N GLY A 147 4.66 23.53 -2.05
CA GLY A 147 4.85 24.69 -2.90
C GLY A 147 3.72 24.90 -3.90
N LYS A 148 3.71 26.04 -4.56
CA LYS A 148 2.70 26.39 -5.59
C LYS A 148 2.71 25.43 -6.79
N SER A 149 3.83 24.77 -7.05
CA SER A 149 3.98 23.75 -8.10
C SER A 149 3.37 22.40 -7.78
N GLY A 150 2.81 22.21 -6.57
CA GLY A 150 2.34 20.91 -6.09
C GLY A 150 3.46 19.98 -5.58
N GLU A 151 4.67 20.49 -5.46
CA GLU A 151 5.83 19.76 -4.93
C GLU A 151 6.12 20.15 -3.48
N TYR A 152 6.68 19.21 -2.72
CA TYR A 152 7.10 19.47 -1.35
C TYR A 152 8.56 19.88 -1.28
N TYR A 153 8.85 20.84 -0.44
CA TYR A 153 10.19 21.39 -0.21
C TYR A 153 10.52 21.37 1.28
N CYS A 154 11.76 20.99 1.61
CA CYS A 154 12.26 21.05 2.96
C CYS A 154 12.13 22.47 3.53
N ALA A 155 11.50 22.61 4.69
CA ALA A 155 11.28 23.91 5.33
C ALA A 155 12.58 24.60 5.78
N TYR A 156 13.68 23.85 5.92
CA TYR A 156 14.96 24.35 6.39
C TYR A 156 15.92 24.71 5.26
N CYS A 157 16.11 23.79 4.31
CA CYS A 157 17.11 24.01 3.24
C CYS A 157 16.51 24.22 1.85
N GLY A 158 15.18 24.08 1.68
CA GLY A 158 14.52 24.24 0.41
C GLY A 158 14.71 23.08 -0.59
N GLN A 159 15.37 21.99 -0.20
CA GLN A 159 15.55 20.83 -1.04
C GLN A 159 14.18 20.23 -1.39
N LYS A 160 13.95 19.97 -2.68
CA LYS A 160 12.76 19.25 -3.17
C LYS A 160 12.76 17.80 -2.64
N MET A 161 11.59 17.31 -2.25
CA MET A 161 11.34 15.95 -1.78
C MET A 161 11.65 14.90 -2.86
#